data_dee2981d8f54698cd559b6e9c9025a72
#
_entry.id   dee2981d8f54698cd559b6e9c9025a72
#
_cell.length_a   1.000
_cell.length_b   1.000
_cell.length_c   1.000
_cell.angle_alpha   90.00
_cell.angle_beta   90.00
_cell.angle_gamma   90.00
#
_symmetry.space_group_name_H-M   'P 1'
#
loop_
_entity.id
_entity.type
_entity.pdbx_description
1 polymer ?
#
loop_
_entity_poly.entity_id
_entity_poly.type
_entity_poly.pdbx_seq_one_letter_code
_entity_poly.pdbx_strand_id
1 'polypeptide(L)'
;VFETMTDLYELKAAVLAAKENCDKPIFTTMTFERNGRTFTGVSPACAAVTLTGLGVDALGVNCSLGPDELEPVVSEMSKYTNLPLVIKANAGLPDPNSNEYNIMPDKFAECVCSLLKYGVKVIGGCCGTNPDYIAKIKSEVADREYQPQTKSVDTTVCSSTTVVEINGPRIIGERINPTGKKLFKQALVENNIDYILTQALSQVQGGAEILDVNVGHPEIDEKKMMVRVLKAIQSVCDVPLQIDSTKPEVIEAGLRYYNGKPILNSVNGEEQSLATVLPLVKKYGASVVGLALDENGIPKTAEGRFEIAKRIVERAEAVGIDRKDVYIDCLTLTVSAEQAACRQTLEALHRVKTELGCKTCLGVSNISFGLPNRELVNRTFLTMAMEQGLDLPIIN
;
A
#
# COMPACT_ATOMS: atom_id res chain seq x y z
N VAL A 1 19.63 -12.49 1.93
CA VAL A 1 18.80 -12.42 3.14
C VAL A 1 19.06 -11.10 3.85
N PHE A 2 18.00 -10.35 4.14
CA PHE A 2 18.01 -9.19 5.03
C PHE A 2 17.31 -9.60 6.32
N GLU A 3 18.00 -9.56 7.44
CA GLU A 3 17.47 -10.07 8.70
C GLU A 3 17.72 -9.11 9.87
N THR A 4 16.91 -9.27 10.92
CA THR A 4 16.97 -8.48 12.15
C THR A 4 16.72 -6.99 11.90
N MET A 5 15.84 -6.71 10.92
CA MET A 5 15.50 -5.33 10.53
C MET A 5 14.45 -4.77 11.49
N THR A 6 14.67 -3.57 11.97
CA THR A 6 13.75 -2.87 12.89
C THR A 6 13.02 -1.71 12.22
N ASP A 7 13.52 -1.25 11.08
CA ASP A 7 12.96 -0.15 10.31
C ASP A 7 12.53 -0.61 8.92
N LEU A 8 11.25 -0.38 8.58
CA LEU A 8 10.68 -0.80 7.29
C LEU A 8 11.23 0.01 6.12
N TYR A 9 11.55 1.28 6.35
CA TYR A 9 12.09 2.15 5.30
C TYR A 9 13.53 1.76 4.92
N GLU A 10 14.34 1.42 5.91
CA GLU A 10 15.69 0.88 5.70
C GLU A 10 15.61 -0.46 4.94
N LEU A 11 14.72 -1.36 5.37
CA LEU A 11 14.51 -2.65 4.70
C LEU A 11 14.03 -2.47 3.26
N LYS A 12 13.12 -1.53 3.00
CA LYS A 12 12.69 -1.18 1.64
C LYS A 12 13.88 -0.72 0.78
N ALA A 13 14.74 0.13 1.32
CA ALA A 13 15.93 0.59 0.60
C ALA A 13 16.87 -0.58 0.25
N ALA A 14 17.07 -1.52 1.18
CA ALA A 14 17.88 -2.72 0.96
C ALA A 14 17.27 -3.65 -0.10
N VAL A 15 15.95 -3.89 -0.06
CA VAL A 15 15.23 -4.69 -1.06
C VAL A 15 15.34 -4.07 -2.44
N LEU A 16 15.11 -2.76 -2.57
CA LEU A 16 15.22 -2.05 -3.85
C LEU A 16 16.65 -2.12 -4.40
N ALA A 17 17.66 -1.90 -3.54
CA ALA A 17 19.07 -2.01 -3.95
C ALA A 17 19.40 -3.44 -4.44
N ALA A 18 18.89 -4.48 -3.77
CA ALA A 18 19.10 -5.85 -4.22
C ALA A 18 18.44 -6.10 -5.58
N LYS A 19 17.18 -5.69 -5.76
CA LYS A 19 16.44 -5.85 -7.03
C LYS A 19 17.07 -5.07 -8.20
N GLU A 20 17.69 -3.95 -7.92
CA GLU A 20 18.38 -3.14 -8.93
C GLU A 20 19.75 -3.72 -9.34
N ASN A 21 20.33 -4.63 -8.55
CA ASN A 21 21.69 -5.12 -8.73
C ASN A 21 21.83 -6.65 -8.86
N CYS A 22 20.80 -7.43 -8.55
CA CYS A 22 20.84 -8.89 -8.69
C CYS A 22 19.45 -9.49 -8.94
N ASP A 23 19.45 -10.73 -9.43
CA ASP A 23 18.28 -11.56 -9.75
C ASP A 23 18.02 -12.71 -8.75
N LYS A 24 18.70 -12.67 -7.60
CA LYS A 24 18.58 -13.73 -6.59
C LYS A 24 17.33 -13.59 -5.75
N PRO A 25 16.77 -14.71 -5.24
CA PRO A 25 15.66 -14.65 -4.30
C PRO A 25 15.98 -13.79 -3.08
N ILE A 26 15.02 -12.97 -2.65
CA ILE A 26 15.15 -12.04 -1.55
C ILE A 26 14.29 -12.50 -0.38
N PHE A 27 14.92 -12.84 0.74
CA PHE A 27 14.26 -13.16 1.99
C PHE A 27 14.47 -12.02 2.98
N THR A 28 13.39 -11.62 3.64
CA THR A 28 13.41 -10.51 4.60
C THR A 28 12.82 -10.93 5.93
N THR A 29 13.46 -10.57 7.05
CA THR A 29 12.89 -10.76 8.37
C THR A 29 13.06 -9.50 9.21
N MET A 30 12.00 -9.16 9.94
CA MET A 30 11.97 -8.02 10.85
C MET A 30 11.92 -8.51 12.31
N THR A 31 12.32 -7.64 13.21
CA THR A 31 12.34 -7.91 14.64
C THR A 31 11.23 -7.14 15.33
N PHE A 32 10.37 -7.85 16.06
CA PHE A 32 9.24 -7.27 16.78
C PHE A 32 9.41 -7.37 18.28
N GLU A 33 8.97 -6.35 19.01
CA GLU A 33 8.93 -6.30 20.45
C GLU A 33 7.66 -7.00 21.00
N ARG A 34 7.57 -7.17 22.32
CA ARG A 34 6.40 -7.78 22.98
C ARG A 34 5.08 -7.06 22.73
N ASN A 35 5.12 -5.77 22.42
CA ASN A 35 3.93 -4.99 22.04
C ASN A 35 3.44 -5.29 20.61
N GLY A 36 4.05 -6.23 19.88
CA GLY A 36 3.73 -6.60 18.51
C GLY A 36 4.18 -5.58 17.46
N ARG A 37 5.09 -4.66 17.79
CA ARG A 37 5.63 -3.66 16.85
C ARG A 37 7.15 -3.72 16.82
N THR A 38 7.74 -3.25 15.72
CA THR A 38 9.20 -3.04 15.68
C THR A 38 9.60 -1.84 16.54
N PHE A 39 10.90 -1.66 16.77
CA PHE A 39 11.41 -0.50 17.50
C PHE A 39 10.96 0.84 16.90
N THR A 40 10.81 0.94 15.58
CA THR A 40 10.32 2.14 14.89
C THR A 40 8.79 2.19 14.77
N GLY A 41 8.05 1.26 15.40
CA GLY A 41 6.59 1.28 15.47
C GLY A 41 5.86 0.55 14.34
N VAL A 42 6.58 -0.12 13.42
CA VAL A 42 5.99 -0.87 12.30
C VAL A 42 5.15 -2.05 12.82
N SER A 43 3.93 -2.19 12.29
CA SER A 43 3.08 -3.34 12.60
C SER A 43 3.41 -4.55 11.70
N PRO A 44 3.14 -5.79 12.15
CA PRO A 44 3.31 -6.99 11.33
C PRO A 44 2.51 -6.92 10.01
N ALA A 45 1.31 -6.36 10.05
CA ALA A 45 0.46 -6.13 8.89
C ALA A 45 1.12 -5.19 7.87
N CYS A 46 1.62 -4.01 8.31
CA CYS A 46 2.29 -3.05 7.43
C CYS A 46 3.56 -3.63 6.81
N ALA A 47 4.34 -4.39 7.57
CA ALA A 47 5.50 -5.11 7.07
C ALA A 47 5.10 -6.11 5.97
N ALA A 48 4.08 -6.96 6.23
CA ALA A 48 3.61 -7.95 5.28
C ALA A 48 3.07 -7.31 3.99
N VAL A 49 2.23 -6.27 4.09
CA VAL A 49 1.66 -5.55 2.93
C VAL A 49 2.76 -4.92 2.09
N THR A 50 3.70 -4.21 2.73
CA THR A 50 4.78 -3.50 2.02
C THR A 50 5.76 -4.46 1.35
N LEU A 51 6.23 -5.48 2.07
CA LEU A 51 7.22 -6.43 1.56
C LEU A 51 6.65 -7.33 0.46
N THR A 52 5.37 -7.74 0.60
CA THR A 52 4.65 -8.47 -0.46
C THR A 52 4.53 -7.61 -1.73
N GLY A 53 4.13 -6.35 -1.59
CA GLY A 53 4.07 -5.41 -2.71
C GLY A 53 5.43 -5.22 -3.39
N LEU A 54 6.50 -5.06 -2.62
CA LEU A 54 7.87 -4.98 -3.13
C LEU A 54 8.33 -6.26 -3.85
N GLY A 55 7.59 -7.38 -3.72
CA GLY A 55 7.88 -8.62 -4.41
C GLY A 55 9.13 -9.32 -3.87
N VAL A 56 9.27 -9.44 -2.56
CA VAL A 56 10.22 -10.34 -1.93
C VAL A 56 9.73 -11.79 -2.10
N ASP A 57 10.63 -12.77 -2.02
CA ASP A 57 10.27 -14.19 -2.21
C ASP A 57 9.83 -14.85 -0.91
N ALA A 58 10.26 -14.33 0.24
CA ALA A 58 9.81 -14.75 1.56
C ALA A 58 9.99 -13.59 2.56
N LEU A 59 9.12 -13.56 3.55
CA LEU A 59 9.17 -12.55 4.61
C LEU A 59 8.88 -13.19 5.97
N GLY A 60 9.21 -12.50 7.05
CA GLY A 60 8.93 -13.07 8.37
C GLY A 60 9.59 -12.35 9.51
N VAL A 61 9.91 -13.12 10.54
CA VAL A 61 10.40 -12.60 11.83
C VAL A 61 11.66 -13.32 12.27
N ASN A 62 12.55 -12.59 12.94
CA ASN A 62 13.66 -13.21 13.65
C ASN A 62 14.07 -12.39 14.86
N CYS A 63 14.74 -13.04 15.80
CA CYS A 63 15.28 -12.44 17.00
C CYS A 63 14.18 -11.89 17.96
N SER A 64 14.59 -11.14 18.99
CA SER A 64 13.83 -10.50 20.07
C SER A 64 12.99 -11.48 20.91
N LEU A 65 12.02 -12.15 20.34
CA LEU A 65 11.06 -12.99 21.06
C LEU A 65 11.39 -14.49 20.97
N GLY A 66 10.96 -15.25 21.95
CA GLY A 66 10.89 -16.70 21.91
C GLY A 66 9.72 -17.18 21.01
N PRO A 67 9.74 -18.46 20.59
CA PRO A 67 8.71 -18.95 19.69
C PRO A 67 7.30 -19.02 20.33
N ASP A 68 7.21 -19.03 21.64
CA ASP A 68 5.97 -18.99 22.42
C ASP A 68 5.31 -17.60 22.41
N GLU A 69 6.09 -16.53 22.19
CA GLU A 69 5.60 -15.16 22.11
C GLU A 69 5.36 -14.66 20.65
N LEU A 70 5.78 -15.43 19.63
CA LEU A 70 5.70 -15.01 18.21
C LEU A 70 4.33 -15.22 17.56
N GLU A 71 3.45 -16.04 18.12
CA GLU A 71 2.19 -16.40 17.47
C GLU A 71 1.33 -15.19 17.06
N PRO A 72 1.15 -14.13 17.90
CA PRO A 72 0.37 -12.96 17.50
C PRO A 72 0.96 -12.24 16.29
N VAL A 73 2.29 -12.11 16.24
CA VAL A 73 3.01 -11.43 15.13
C VAL A 73 2.88 -12.23 13.84
N VAL A 74 3.15 -13.54 13.88
CA VAL A 74 3.10 -14.43 12.72
C VAL A 74 1.68 -14.57 12.20
N SER A 75 0.70 -14.71 13.09
CA SER A 75 -0.72 -14.75 12.76
C SER A 75 -1.17 -13.47 12.06
N GLU A 76 -0.76 -12.30 12.56
CA GLU A 76 -1.09 -11.02 11.94
C GLU A 76 -0.45 -10.88 10.55
N MET A 77 0.85 -11.15 10.39
CA MET A 77 1.52 -11.11 9.10
C MET A 77 0.84 -12.03 8.09
N SER A 78 0.48 -13.24 8.53
CA SER A 78 -0.14 -14.24 7.67
C SER A 78 -1.45 -13.79 7.05
N LYS A 79 -2.19 -12.83 7.63
CA LYS A 79 -3.45 -12.33 7.07
C LYS A 79 -3.25 -11.54 5.78
N TYR A 80 -2.09 -10.94 5.60
CA TYR A 80 -1.82 -9.96 4.54
C TYR A 80 -0.87 -10.46 3.44
N THR A 81 -0.45 -11.73 3.51
CA THR A 81 0.43 -12.32 2.49
C THR A 81 0.15 -13.80 2.27
N ASN A 82 0.38 -14.27 1.04
CA ASN A 82 0.48 -15.70 0.71
C ASN A 82 1.93 -16.13 0.45
N LEU A 83 2.90 -15.23 0.64
CA LEU A 83 4.31 -15.58 0.53
C LEU A 83 4.73 -16.52 1.67
N PRO A 84 5.72 -17.38 1.44
CA PRO A 84 6.28 -18.23 2.47
C PRO A 84 6.78 -17.39 3.66
N LEU A 85 6.40 -17.77 4.88
CA LEU A 85 6.90 -17.12 6.08
C LEU A 85 8.20 -17.75 6.58
N VAL A 86 9.10 -16.90 7.10
CA VAL A 86 10.39 -17.24 7.70
C VAL A 86 10.33 -16.96 9.19
N ILE A 87 10.64 -17.94 10.03
CA ILE A 87 10.72 -17.76 11.49
C ILE A 87 12.09 -18.23 11.97
N LYS A 88 12.81 -17.34 12.66
CA LYS A 88 14.07 -17.63 13.35
C LYS A 88 14.02 -17.03 14.76
N ALA A 89 13.38 -17.75 15.70
CA ALA A 89 13.15 -17.29 17.05
C ALA A 89 14.42 -17.35 17.92
N ASN A 90 14.43 -16.57 19.00
CA ASN A 90 15.37 -16.78 20.10
C ASN A 90 14.94 -18.00 20.94
N ALA A 91 15.87 -18.59 21.67
CA ALA A 91 15.57 -19.63 22.67
C ALA A 91 14.88 -19.05 23.93
N GLY A 92 13.95 -18.11 23.73
CA GLY A 92 13.36 -17.28 24.80
C GLY A 92 14.16 -16.00 25.04
N LEU A 93 14.05 -15.47 26.24
CA LEU A 93 14.83 -14.31 26.70
C LEU A 93 15.97 -14.75 27.62
N PRO A 94 17.14 -14.10 27.52
CA PRO A 94 18.24 -14.41 28.44
C PRO A 94 17.89 -13.96 29.86
N ASP A 95 18.23 -14.80 30.83
CA ASP A 95 18.21 -14.39 32.23
C ASP A 95 19.25 -13.25 32.48
N PRO A 96 18.85 -12.12 33.06
CA PRO A 96 19.72 -10.98 33.24
C PRO A 96 21.01 -11.26 34.09
N ASN A 97 20.99 -12.31 34.90
CA ASN A 97 22.09 -12.64 35.79
C ASN A 97 23.04 -13.71 35.24
N SER A 98 22.48 -14.69 34.48
CA SER A 98 23.26 -15.82 33.95
C SER A 98 23.51 -15.76 32.43
N ASN A 99 22.79 -14.91 31.70
CA ASN A 99 22.74 -14.89 30.25
C ASN A 99 22.26 -16.23 29.64
N GLU A 100 21.67 -17.12 30.42
CA GLU A 100 21.12 -18.37 29.94
C GLU A 100 19.71 -18.16 29.37
N TYR A 101 19.41 -18.85 28.28
CA TYR A 101 18.11 -18.83 27.66
C TYR A 101 17.20 -19.90 28.26
N ASN A 102 15.92 -19.59 28.42
CA ASN A 102 14.98 -20.37 29.24
C ASN A 102 14.16 -21.40 28.46
N ILE A 103 14.18 -21.40 27.12
CA ILE A 103 13.39 -22.34 26.31
C ILE A 103 14.33 -23.45 25.80
N MET A 104 14.11 -24.69 26.25
CA MET A 104 14.86 -25.85 25.84
C MET A 104 14.46 -26.37 24.44
N PRO A 105 15.30 -27.17 23.74
CA PRO A 105 15.08 -27.62 22.37
C PRO A 105 13.72 -28.29 22.11
N ASP A 106 13.24 -29.13 23.02
CA ASP A 106 11.94 -29.80 22.89
C ASP A 106 10.78 -28.78 22.86
N LYS A 107 10.75 -27.90 23.83
CA LYS A 107 9.70 -26.87 23.92
C LYS A 107 9.80 -25.86 22.78
N PHE A 108 11.01 -25.52 22.36
CA PHE A 108 11.27 -24.66 21.21
C PHE A 108 10.66 -25.26 19.94
N ALA A 109 10.96 -26.51 19.64
CA ALA A 109 10.46 -27.21 18.46
C ALA A 109 8.93 -27.34 18.50
N GLU A 110 8.33 -27.68 19.63
CA GLU A 110 6.87 -27.70 19.81
C GLU A 110 6.24 -26.35 19.44
N CYS A 111 6.73 -25.25 20.01
CA CYS A 111 6.21 -23.90 19.76
C CYS A 111 6.38 -23.49 18.31
N VAL A 112 7.56 -23.67 17.71
CA VAL A 112 7.80 -23.34 16.30
C VAL A 112 6.90 -24.16 15.38
N CYS A 113 6.72 -25.46 15.66
CA CYS A 113 5.85 -26.33 14.86
C CYS A 113 4.38 -25.93 14.93
N SER A 114 3.93 -25.32 16.03
CA SER A 114 2.56 -24.79 16.15
C SER A 114 2.29 -23.62 15.17
N LEU A 115 3.34 -22.91 14.73
CA LEU A 115 3.26 -21.78 13.82
C LEU A 115 3.19 -22.17 12.34
N LEU A 116 3.45 -23.45 12.00
CA LEU A 116 3.39 -23.94 10.60
C LEU A 116 2.04 -23.69 9.93
N LYS A 117 0.96 -23.70 10.70
CA LYS A 117 -0.42 -23.42 10.23
C LYS A 117 -0.58 -22.05 9.57
N TYR A 118 0.34 -21.11 9.82
CA TYR A 118 0.33 -19.76 9.24
C TYR A 118 1.11 -19.62 7.93
N GLY A 119 1.50 -20.72 7.28
CA GLY A 119 2.27 -20.69 6.02
C GLY A 119 3.78 -20.53 6.23
N VAL A 120 4.28 -20.91 7.38
CA VAL A 120 5.72 -20.93 7.68
C VAL A 120 6.39 -22.03 6.87
N LYS A 121 7.38 -21.67 6.05
CA LYS A 121 8.16 -22.59 5.20
C LYS A 121 9.60 -22.69 5.64
N VAL A 122 10.17 -21.62 6.18
CA VAL A 122 11.56 -21.58 6.61
C VAL A 122 11.60 -21.40 8.13
N ILE A 123 12.24 -22.34 8.80
CA ILE A 123 12.35 -22.36 10.24
C ILE A 123 13.83 -22.39 10.63
N GLY A 124 14.17 -21.66 11.66
CA GLY A 124 15.51 -21.65 12.23
C GLY A 124 15.52 -21.12 13.65
N GLY A 125 16.70 -20.91 14.15
CA GLY A 125 16.93 -20.25 15.43
C GLY A 125 17.72 -18.96 15.28
N CYS A 126 17.72 -18.16 16.33
CA CYS A 126 18.51 -16.96 16.49
C CYS A 126 19.26 -17.02 17.84
N CYS A 127 19.23 -15.98 18.64
CA CYS A 127 19.99 -15.93 19.90
C CYS A 127 19.61 -17.07 20.86
N GLY A 128 20.63 -17.66 21.49
CA GLY A 128 20.49 -18.76 22.44
C GLY A 128 20.28 -20.14 21.84
N THR A 129 20.07 -20.26 20.52
CA THR A 129 19.93 -21.56 19.86
C THR A 129 21.29 -22.15 19.45
N ASN A 130 21.36 -23.46 19.40
CA ASN A 130 22.52 -24.25 18.99
C ASN A 130 22.08 -25.41 18.05
N PRO A 131 22.99 -26.28 17.57
CA PRO A 131 22.63 -27.39 16.69
C PRO A 131 21.55 -28.34 17.24
N ASP A 132 21.41 -28.50 18.56
CA ASP A 132 20.41 -29.39 19.16
C ASP A 132 18.99 -28.90 18.90
N TYR A 133 18.77 -27.58 18.93
CA TYR A 133 17.49 -26.96 18.57
C TYR A 133 17.12 -27.26 17.12
N ILE A 134 18.09 -27.13 16.21
CA ILE A 134 17.87 -27.37 14.78
C ILE A 134 17.64 -28.88 14.52
N ALA A 135 18.38 -29.76 15.20
CA ALA A 135 18.17 -31.19 15.10
C ALA A 135 16.77 -31.60 15.57
N LYS A 136 16.30 -30.99 16.68
CA LYS A 136 14.96 -31.24 17.21
C LYS A 136 13.86 -30.73 16.27
N ILE A 137 13.97 -29.50 15.77
CA ILE A 137 13.03 -28.98 14.73
C ILE A 137 13.00 -29.93 13.54
N LYS A 138 14.17 -30.32 13.01
CA LYS A 138 14.26 -31.21 11.84
C LYS A 138 13.50 -32.51 12.09
N SER A 139 13.65 -33.13 13.26
CA SER A 139 12.93 -34.37 13.59
C SER A 139 11.42 -34.19 13.66
N GLU A 140 10.92 -33.03 14.19
CA GLU A 140 9.50 -32.74 14.33
C GLU A 140 8.81 -32.41 13.00
N VAL A 141 9.56 -31.93 11.99
CA VAL A 141 9.00 -31.56 10.68
C VAL A 141 9.29 -32.60 9.59
N ALA A 142 10.02 -33.69 9.90
CA ALA A 142 10.50 -34.67 8.91
C ALA A 142 9.37 -35.23 8.03
N ASP A 143 8.22 -35.53 8.62
CA ASP A 143 7.05 -36.10 7.95
C ASP A 143 5.94 -35.09 7.65
N ARG A 144 6.22 -33.78 7.75
CA ARG A 144 5.25 -32.72 7.50
C ARG A 144 5.47 -32.09 6.12
N GLU A 145 4.42 -32.05 5.33
CA GLU A 145 4.44 -31.30 4.07
C GLU A 145 4.13 -29.83 4.31
N TYR A 146 4.82 -28.94 3.58
CA TYR A 146 4.52 -27.52 3.57
C TYR A 146 3.14 -27.26 2.98
N GLN A 147 2.31 -26.52 3.71
CA GLN A 147 0.99 -26.10 3.27
C GLN A 147 1.04 -24.63 2.86
N PRO A 148 1.10 -24.31 1.55
CA PRO A 148 1.09 -22.92 1.09
C PRO A 148 -0.23 -22.25 1.44
N GLN A 149 -0.18 -20.99 1.82
CA GLN A 149 -1.38 -20.18 1.99
C GLN A 149 -1.94 -19.81 0.61
N THR A 150 -3.23 -20.06 0.41
CA THR A 150 -3.95 -19.76 -0.86
C THR A 150 -5.21 -18.94 -0.63
N LYS A 151 -5.27 -18.21 0.48
CA LYS A 151 -6.42 -17.39 0.80
C LYS A 151 -6.48 -16.13 -0.07
N SER A 152 -7.69 -15.60 -0.23
CA SER A 152 -7.87 -14.26 -0.77
C SER A 152 -7.29 -13.25 0.23
N VAL A 153 -6.33 -12.46 -0.22
CA VAL A 153 -5.81 -11.31 0.53
C VAL A 153 -6.52 -10.07 0.04
N ASP A 154 -7.18 -9.37 0.95
CA ASP A 154 -7.93 -8.17 0.60
C ASP A 154 -7.04 -7.08 0.00
N THR A 155 -7.65 -6.20 -0.79
CA THR A 155 -7.00 -5.00 -1.29
C THR A 155 -6.62 -4.11 -0.12
N THR A 156 -5.33 -3.81 -0.01
CA THR A 156 -4.78 -3.03 1.12
C THR A 156 -3.75 -2.02 0.67
N VAL A 157 -3.75 -0.88 1.33
CA VAL A 157 -2.69 0.13 1.30
C VAL A 157 -2.24 0.41 2.73
N CYS A 158 -1.03 0.90 2.92
CA CYS A 158 -0.55 1.18 4.27
C CYS A 158 0.47 2.33 4.34
N SER A 159 0.51 2.97 5.49
CA SER A 159 1.68 3.69 5.99
C SER A 159 2.66 2.69 6.63
N SER A 160 3.63 3.16 7.38
CA SER A 160 4.51 2.27 8.18
C SER A 160 3.82 1.67 9.39
N THR A 161 2.72 2.25 9.87
CA THR A 161 2.08 1.91 11.16
C THR A 161 0.61 1.51 11.02
N THR A 162 -0.07 1.92 9.96
CA THR A 162 -1.52 1.73 9.76
C THR A 162 -1.82 1.10 8.41
N VAL A 163 -2.61 0.02 8.40
CA VAL A 163 -3.17 -0.61 7.21
C VAL A 163 -4.60 -0.10 6.99
N VAL A 164 -4.94 0.20 5.75
CA VAL A 164 -6.31 0.48 5.31
C VAL A 164 -6.73 -0.61 4.33
N GLU A 165 -7.69 -1.44 4.76
CA GLU A 165 -8.32 -2.45 3.90
C GLU A 165 -9.44 -1.80 3.09
N ILE A 166 -9.42 -2.02 1.77
CA ILE A 166 -10.45 -1.48 0.88
C ILE A 166 -11.53 -2.54 0.66
N ASN A 167 -12.28 -2.83 1.72
CA ASN A 167 -13.39 -3.78 1.76
C ASN A 167 -14.78 -3.09 1.79
N GLY A 168 -14.81 -1.78 1.60
CA GLY A 168 -15.94 -0.87 1.51
C GLY A 168 -15.44 0.52 1.20
N PRO A 169 -16.30 1.55 1.15
CA PRO A 169 -15.87 2.92 0.87
C PRO A 169 -14.81 3.42 1.86
N ARG A 170 -13.72 4.01 1.33
CA ARG A 170 -12.62 4.64 2.08
C ARG A 170 -12.38 6.03 1.54
N ILE A 171 -12.38 7.03 2.39
CA ILE A 171 -12.30 8.44 1.98
C ILE A 171 -10.86 8.82 1.70
N ILE A 172 -10.63 9.35 0.49
CA ILE A 172 -9.38 10.01 0.10
C ILE A 172 -9.59 11.53 0.19
N GLY A 173 -8.83 12.19 1.06
CA GLY A 173 -8.89 13.63 1.23
C GLY A 173 -8.08 14.37 0.15
N GLU A 174 -8.65 15.39 -0.52
CA GLU A 174 -8.07 16.10 -1.69
C GLU A 174 -7.56 17.53 -1.40
N ARG A 175 -7.34 17.92 -0.13
CA ARG A 175 -6.95 19.30 0.15
C ARG A 175 -5.51 19.63 -0.17
N ILE A 176 -4.61 18.65 -0.22
CA ILE A 176 -3.21 18.82 -0.58
C ILE A 176 -3.07 18.79 -2.10
N ASN A 177 -3.63 19.80 -2.75
CA ASN A 177 -3.63 19.93 -4.21
C ASN A 177 -3.69 21.43 -4.57
N PRO A 178 -2.79 21.96 -5.43
CA PRO A 178 -2.76 23.37 -5.80
C PRO A 178 -3.89 23.79 -6.72
N THR A 179 -4.63 22.88 -7.34
CA THR A 179 -5.67 23.21 -8.31
C THR A 179 -6.79 24.04 -7.69
N GLY A 180 -6.97 25.26 -8.18
CA GLY A 180 -7.99 26.20 -7.68
C GLY A 180 -7.72 26.83 -6.31
N LYS A 181 -6.60 26.52 -5.64
CA LYS A 181 -6.31 26.94 -4.25
C LYS A 181 -5.13 27.90 -4.18
N LYS A 182 -5.40 29.22 -4.15
CA LYS A 182 -4.37 30.27 -4.13
C LYS A 182 -3.41 30.15 -2.95
N LEU A 183 -3.93 29.96 -1.74
CA LEU A 183 -3.11 29.84 -0.52
C LEU A 183 -2.20 28.62 -0.56
N PHE A 184 -2.67 27.49 -1.11
CA PHE A 184 -1.86 26.30 -1.23
C PHE A 184 -0.74 26.49 -2.26
N LYS A 185 -1.01 27.14 -3.41
CA LYS A 185 0.02 27.52 -4.39
C LYS A 185 1.11 28.40 -3.76
N GLN A 186 0.70 29.40 -3.01
CA GLN A 186 1.63 30.29 -2.29
C GLN A 186 2.47 29.48 -1.29
N ALA A 187 1.86 28.59 -0.52
CA ALA A 187 2.58 27.73 0.44
C ALA A 187 3.64 26.85 -0.24
N LEU A 188 3.36 26.32 -1.44
CA LEU A 188 4.33 25.57 -2.22
C LEU A 188 5.52 26.43 -2.65
N VAL A 189 5.27 27.62 -3.20
CA VAL A 189 6.32 28.56 -3.66
C VAL A 189 7.17 29.05 -2.49
N GLU A 190 6.54 29.43 -1.38
CA GLU A 190 7.21 29.88 -0.15
C GLU A 190 7.80 28.73 0.66
N ASN A 191 7.57 27.47 0.24
CA ASN A 191 8.00 26.28 0.95
C ASN A 191 7.47 26.22 2.40
N ASN A 192 6.25 26.66 2.60
CA ASN A 192 5.55 26.68 3.89
C ASN A 192 4.96 25.29 4.20
N ILE A 193 5.81 24.42 4.75
CA ILE A 193 5.43 23.04 5.09
C ILE A 193 4.39 23.00 6.21
N ASP A 194 4.42 23.89 7.16
CA ASP A 194 3.48 23.93 8.29
C ASP A 194 2.04 24.13 7.80
N TYR A 195 1.83 24.98 6.79
CA TYR A 195 0.52 25.12 6.16
C TYR A 195 0.05 23.80 5.51
N ILE A 196 0.95 23.11 4.80
CA ILE A 196 0.64 21.82 4.16
C ILE A 196 0.28 20.77 5.22
N LEU A 197 1.03 20.69 6.31
CA LEU A 197 0.76 19.78 7.44
C LEU A 197 -0.58 20.10 8.11
N THR A 198 -0.92 21.39 8.25
CA THR A 198 -2.23 21.80 8.77
C THR A 198 -3.37 21.27 7.88
N GLN A 199 -3.22 21.30 6.54
CA GLN A 199 -4.19 20.72 5.63
C GLN A 199 -4.28 19.18 5.79
N ALA A 200 -3.15 18.49 5.93
CA ALA A 200 -3.12 17.04 6.15
C ALA A 200 -3.87 16.67 7.44
N LEU A 201 -3.48 17.26 8.57
CA LEU A 201 -4.08 16.97 9.89
C LEU A 201 -5.57 17.29 9.93
N SER A 202 -5.99 18.40 9.34
CA SER A 202 -7.41 18.79 9.26
C SER A 202 -8.26 17.78 8.50
N GLN A 203 -7.71 17.16 7.44
CA GLN A 203 -8.42 16.12 6.69
C GLN A 203 -8.53 14.81 7.48
N VAL A 204 -7.45 14.37 8.12
CA VAL A 204 -7.46 13.18 9.00
C VAL A 204 -8.45 13.36 10.14
N GLN A 205 -8.47 14.53 10.79
CA GLN A 205 -9.46 14.88 11.82
C GLN A 205 -10.89 14.89 11.26
N GLY A 206 -11.06 15.26 10.00
CA GLY A 206 -12.33 15.23 9.28
C GLY A 206 -12.77 13.83 8.82
N GLY A 207 -11.98 12.78 9.07
CA GLY A 207 -12.30 11.39 8.76
C GLY A 207 -11.70 10.87 7.44
N ALA A 208 -10.73 11.57 6.83
CA ALA A 208 -10.00 11.03 5.71
C ALA A 208 -9.11 9.85 6.16
N GLU A 209 -9.25 8.72 5.50
CA GLU A 209 -8.49 7.50 5.79
C GLU A 209 -7.23 7.39 4.92
N ILE A 210 -7.18 8.13 3.82
CA ILE A 210 -6.07 8.24 2.88
C ILE A 210 -5.96 9.70 2.48
N LEU A 211 -4.75 10.22 2.22
CA LEU A 211 -4.56 11.59 1.74
C LEU A 211 -3.98 11.60 0.34
N ASP A 212 -4.65 12.31 -0.57
CA ASP A 212 -4.11 12.63 -1.89
C ASP A 212 -3.08 13.78 -1.79
N VAL A 213 -1.91 13.59 -2.41
CA VAL A 213 -0.79 14.53 -2.33
C VAL A 213 -0.36 14.92 -3.74
N ASN A 214 -0.78 16.10 -4.16
CA ASN A 214 -0.36 16.76 -5.39
C ASN A 214 0.38 18.05 -5.06
N VAL A 215 1.60 18.20 -5.58
CA VAL A 215 2.43 19.40 -5.41
C VAL A 215 2.81 20.04 -6.75
N GLY A 216 2.07 19.71 -7.82
CA GLY A 216 2.34 20.19 -9.18
C GLY A 216 2.17 21.71 -9.31
N HIS A 217 3.28 22.45 -9.38
CA HIS A 217 3.30 23.89 -9.62
C HIS A 217 4.49 24.27 -10.51
N PRO A 218 4.29 25.14 -11.52
CA PRO A 218 5.34 25.47 -12.48
C PRO A 218 6.55 26.22 -11.90
N GLU A 219 6.39 26.89 -10.77
CA GLU A 219 7.44 27.73 -10.16
C GLU A 219 8.33 26.97 -9.15
N ILE A 220 8.15 25.64 -8.99
CA ILE A 220 8.90 24.86 -8.02
C ILE A 220 9.55 23.62 -8.66
N ASP A 221 10.58 23.09 -7.99
CA ASP A 221 11.07 21.72 -8.25
C ASP A 221 10.10 20.71 -7.64
N GLU A 222 9.15 20.24 -8.47
CA GLU A 222 8.08 19.33 -8.04
C GLU A 222 8.64 18.04 -7.43
N LYS A 223 9.73 17.50 -7.99
CA LYS A 223 10.36 16.27 -7.50
C LYS A 223 10.87 16.43 -6.06
N LYS A 224 11.61 17.51 -5.79
CA LYS A 224 12.11 17.80 -4.44
C LYS A 224 10.97 18.11 -3.47
N MET A 225 9.97 18.86 -3.93
CA MET A 225 8.81 19.21 -3.11
C MET A 225 7.98 17.97 -2.75
N MET A 226 7.73 17.06 -3.70
CA MET A 226 7.02 15.80 -3.44
C MET A 226 7.70 15.00 -2.33
N VAL A 227 9.00 14.76 -2.44
CA VAL A 227 9.76 14.03 -1.41
C VAL A 227 9.70 14.72 -0.06
N ARG A 228 9.83 16.06 -0.04
CA ARG A 228 9.78 16.84 1.19
C ARG A 228 8.42 16.77 1.87
N VAL A 229 7.34 16.96 1.11
CA VAL A 229 5.96 16.92 1.60
C VAL A 229 5.60 15.52 2.10
N LEU A 230 5.92 14.47 1.34
CA LEU A 230 5.68 13.08 1.76
C LEU A 230 6.37 12.77 3.10
N LYS A 231 7.64 13.13 3.25
CA LYS A 231 8.37 12.93 4.51
C LYS A 231 7.75 13.70 5.67
N ALA A 232 7.37 14.96 5.43
CA ALA A 232 6.76 15.80 6.45
C ALA A 232 5.39 15.25 6.90
N ILE A 233 4.53 14.85 5.96
CA ILE A 233 3.22 14.26 6.29
C ILE A 233 3.39 12.95 7.07
N GLN A 234 4.26 12.05 6.62
CA GLN A 234 4.52 10.77 7.31
C GLN A 234 5.12 10.92 8.71
N SER A 235 5.66 12.10 9.06
CA SER A 235 6.14 12.36 10.42
C SER A 235 5.05 12.78 11.41
N VAL A 236 3.84 13.14 10.91
CA VAL A 236 2.74 13.65 11.74
C VAL A 236 1.41 12.94 11.53
N CYS A 237 1.27 12.16 10.44
CA CYS A 237 0.05 11.43 10.08
C CYS A 237 0.34 9.94 9.86
N ASP A 238 -0.52 9.09 10.38
CA ASP A 238 -0.40 7.62 10.26
C ASP A 238 -1.14 7.06 9.04
N VAL A 239 -1.93 7.87 8.33
CA VAL A 239 -2.75 7.41 7.21
C VAL A 239 -1.91 7.15 5.95
N PRO A 240 -2.27 6.18 5.11
CA PRO A 240 -1.64 5.98 3.81
C PRO A 240 -1.79 7.21 2.91
N LEU A 241 -0.86 7.36 1.95
CA LEU A 241 -0.89 8.47 1.00
C LEU A 241 -1.14 7.98 -0.42
N GLN A 242 -1.84 8.80 -1.19
CA GLN A 242 -1.95 8.73 -2.63
C GLN A 242 -0.98 9.76 -3.24
N ILE A 243 -0.04 9.29 -4.05
CA ILE A 243 0.96 10.13 -4.72
C ILE A 243 0.38 10.55 -6.06
N ASP A 244 0.10 11.84 -6.23
CA ASP A 244 -0.54 12.39 -7.42
C ASP A 244 0.45 13.24 -8.22
N SER A 245 0.86 12.75 -9.38
CA SER A 245 1.66 13.47 -10.37
C SER A 245 1.55 12.83 -11.75
N THR A 246 1.71 13.65 -12.79
CA THR A 246 1.81 13.19 -14.20
C THR A 246 3.25 13.00 -14.67
N LYS A 247 4.25 13.37 -13.87
CA LYS A 247 5.66 13.32 -14.24
C LYS A 247 6.33 12.04 -13.71
N PRO A 248 6.87 11.16 -14.58
CA PRO A 248 7.46 9.90 -14.16
C PRO A 248 8.59 10.04 -13.13
N GLU A 249 9.42 11.10 -13.24
CA GLU A 249 10.51 11.36 -12.31
C GLU A 249 10.03 11.83 -10.92
N VAL A 250 8.86 12.46 -10.84
CA VAL A 250 8.20 12.83 -9.57
C VAL A 250 7.57 11.61 -8.95
N ILE A 251 6.86 10.82 -9.77
CA ILE A 251 6.25 9.55 -9.39
C ILE A 251 7.32 8.62 -8.78
N GLU A 252 8.41 8.38 -9.51
CA GLU A 252 9.48 7.50 -9.03
C GLU A 252 10.09 7.99 -7.72
N ALA A 253 10.34 9.29 -7.60
CA ALA A 253 10.86 9.87 -6.37
C ALA A 253 9.86 9.69 -5.22
N GLY A 254 8.58 9.99 -5.43
CA GLY A 254 7.53 9.80 -4.43
C GLY A 254 7.45 8.35 -3.96
N LEU A 255 7.37 7.40 -4.89
CA LEU A 255 7.30 5.97 -4.59
C LEU A 255 8.55 5.47 -3.85
N ARG A 256 9.74 5.92 -4.22
CA ARG A 256 11.02 5.54 -3.58
C ARG A 256 11.09 6.00 -2.12
N TYR A 257 10.63 7.21 -1.84
CA TYR A 257 10.73 7.80 -0.49
C TYR A 257 9.52 7.56 0.40
N TYR A 258 8.46 6.96 -0.10
CA TYR A 258 7.30 6.61 0.72
C TYR A 258 7.58 5.36 1.57
N ASN A 259 7.25 5.40 2.86
CA ASN A 259 7.39 4.28 3.79
C ASN A 259 6.04 3.56 3.96
N GLY A 260 5.86 2.44 3.28
CA GLY A 260 4.62 1.67 3.22
C GLY A 260 4.24 1.30 1.78
N LYS A 261 2.97 0.93 1.56
CA LYS A 261 2.37 0.68 0.25
C LYS A 261 1.41 1.82 -0.10
N PRO A 262 1.80 2.78 -0.96
CA PRO A 262 0.97 3.91 -1.35
C PRO A 262 -0.01 3.54 -2.48
N ILE A 263 -0.92 4.48 -2.79
CA ILE A 263 -1.61 4.54 -4.07
C ILE A 263 -0.82 5.48 -4.98
N LEU A 264 -0.70 5.15 -6.24
CA LEU A 264 -0.22 6.06 -7.28
C LEU A 264 -1.42 6.60 -8.07
N ASN A 265 -1.55 7.89 -8.20
CA ASN A 265 -2.49 8.61 -9.05
C ASN A 265 -1.67 9.36 -10.11
N SER A 266 -1.60 8.94 -11.37
CA SER A 266 -2.34 7.87 -12.04
C SER A 266 -1.61 7.34 -13.28
N VAL A 267 -2.13 6.28 -13.83
CA VAL A 267 -1.89 5.83 -15.18
C VAL A 267 -3.16 6.04 -16.00
N ASN A 268 -3.05 6.18 -17.32
CA ASN A 268 -4.20 6.22 -18.22
C ASN A 268 -4.06 5.20 -19.35
N GLY A 269 -5.03 5.13 -20.26
CA GLY A 269 -5.03 4.20 -21.37
C GLY A 269 -4.06 4.50 -22.51
N GLU A 270 -3.32 5.60 -22.46
CA GLU A 270 -2.27 5.92 -23.46
C GLU A 270 -1.13 4.92 -23.36
N GLU A 271 -0.63 4.45 -24.52
CA GLU A 271 0.46 3.46 -24.55
C GLU A 271 1.73 3.96 -23.83
N GLN A 272 2.07 5.23 -23.99
CA GLN A 272 3.22 5.84 -23.33
C GLN A 272 3.06 5.86 -21.81
N SER A 273 1.86 6.18 -21.31
CA SER A 273 1.55 6.18 -19.89
C SER A 273 1.68 4.76 -19.31
N LEU A 274 1.06 3.77 -19.95
CA LEU A 274 1.09 2.37 -19.55
C LEU A 274 2.54 1.83 -19.51
N ALA A 275 3.33 2.10 -20.57
CA ALA A 275 4.70 1.61 -20.67
C ALA A 275 5.65 2.26 -19.67
N THR A 276 5.39 3.50 -19.25
CA THR A 276 6.29 4.24 -18.35
C THR A 276 5.92 4.06 -16.88
N VAL A 277 4.62 4.11 -16.55
CA VAL A 277 4.16 4.18 -15.16
C VAL A 277 4.00 2.79 -14.54
N LEU A 278 3.43 1.80 -15.26
CA LEU A 278 3.19 0.47 -14.69
C LEU A 278 4.47 -0.24 -14.19
N PRO A 279 5.62 -0.15 -14.90
CA PRO A 279 6.88 -0.69 -14.36
C PRO A 279 7.31 -0.05 -13.02
N LEU A 280 7.05 1.25 -12.84
CA LEU A 280 7.32 1.94 -11.56
C LEU A 280 6.40 1.43 -10.47
N VAL A 281 5.10 1.28 -10.75
CA VAL A 281 4.12 0.70 -9.81
C VAL A 281 4.59 -0.68 -9.34
N LYS A 282 4.96 -1.56 -10.29
CA LYS A 282 5.47 -2.90 -10.00
C LYS A 282 6.75 -2.88 -9.18
N LYS A 283 7.72 -2.05 -9.58
CA LYS A 283 9.02 -1.93 -8.91
C LYS A 283 8.89 -1.55 -7.44
N TYR A 284 8.00 -0.60 -7.14
CA TYR A 284 7.83 -0.06 -5.79
C TYR A 284 6.68 -0.70 -4.99
N GLY A 285 5.94 -1.62 -5.60
CA GLY A 285 4.88 -2.37 -4.94
C GLY A 285 3.66 -1.53 -4.54
N ALA A 286 3.37 -0.47 -5.28
CA ALA A 286 2.22 0.40 -5.04
C ALA A 286 0.92 -0.18 -5.64
N SER A 287 -0.22 0.33 -5.18
CA SER A 287 -1.47 0.25 -5.93
C SER A 287 -1.55 1.43 -6.91
N VAL A 288 -2.39 1.36 -7.95
CA VAL A 288 -2.47 2.39 -8.98
C VAL A 288 -3.90 2.73 -9.36
N VAL A 289 -4.16 4.03 -9.52
CA VAL A 289 -5.40 4.54 -10.14
C VAL A 289 -5.23 4.55 -11.66
N GLY A 290 -6.15 3.90 -12.37
CA GLY A 290 -6.24 3.90 -13.82
C GLY A 290 -7.36 4.82 -14.30
N LEU A 291 -7.02 5.88 -15.01
CA LEU A 291 -7.99 6.82 -15.58
C LEU A 291 -8.57 6.26 -16.89
N ALA A 292 -9.89 6.17 -16.99
CA ALA A 292 -10.60 5.68 -18.16
C ALA A 292 -10.59 6.72 -19.31
N LEU A 293 -9.39 7.11 -19.76
CA LEU A 293 -9.13 7.98 -20.93
C LEU A 293 -7.92 7.47 -21.71
N ASP A 294 -7.81 7.86 -22.97
CA ASP A 294 -6.68 7.56 -23.83
C ASP A 294 -6.33 8.74 -24.76
N GLU A 295 -5.55 8.49 -25.81
CA GLU A 295 -5.09 9.48 -26.79
C GLU A 295 -6.25 10.27 -27.44
N ASN A 296 -7.47 9.72 -27.44
CA ASN A 296 -8.67 10.35 -27.97
C ASN A 296 -9.43 11.15 -26.88
N GLY A 297 -8.90 11.19 -25.66
CA GLY A 297 -9.52 11.82 -24.51
C GLY A 297 -10.49 10.91 -23.77
N ILE A 298 -11.47 11.51 -23.07
CA ILE A 298 -12.45 10.79 -22.25
C ILE A 298 -13.61 10.31 -23.15
N PRO A 299 -13.88 8.98 -23.25
CA PRO A 299 -15.01 8.48 -24.00
C PRO A 299 -16.34 9.01 -23.47
N LYS A 300 -17.25 9.34 -24.40
CA LYS A 300 -18.58 9.85 -24.05
C LYS A 300 -19.52 8.77 -23.50
N THR A 301 -19.23 7.49 -23.76
CA THR A 301 -20.07 6.35 -23.37
C THR A 301 -19.45 5.54 -22.25
N ALA A 302 -20.30 4.90 -21.46
CA ALA A 302 -19.88 3.95 -20.42
C ALA A 302 -19.08 2.78 -21.02
N GLU A 303 -19.50 2.26 -22.19
CA GLU A 303 -18.78 1.21 -22.92
C GLU A 303 -17.35 1.61 -23.26
N GLY A 304 -17.15 2.80 -23.84
CA GLY A 304 -15.80 3.26 -24.20
C GLY A 304 -14.89 3.41 -22.98
N ARG A 305 -15.43 3.90 -21.85
CA ARG A 305 -14.67 3.99 -20.60
C ARG A 305 -14.34 2.62 -20.03
N PHE A 306 -15.26 1.68 -20.12
CA PHE A 306 -15.07 0.30 -19.69
C PHE A 306 -13.97 -0.42 -20.51
N GLU A 307 -13.95 -0.24 -21.84
CA GLU A 307 -12.91 -0.84 -22.69
C GLU A 307 -11.51 -0.30 -22.39
N ILE A 308 -11.39 0.99 -22.08
CA ILE A 308 -10.11 1.56 -21.64
C ILE A 308 -9.73 1.02 -20.26
N ALA A 309 -10.66 0.93 -19.33
CA ALA A 309 -10.44 0.34 -18.01
C ALA A 309 -9.93 -1.10 -18.11
N LYS A 310 -10.56 -1.91 -18.95
CA LYS A 310 -10.16 -3.29 -19.25
C LYS A 310 -8.73 -3.36 -19.78
N ARG A 311 -8.39 -2.52 -20.78
CA ARG A 311 -7.04 -2.42 -21.34
C ARG A 311 -5.99 -2.09 -20.27
N ILE A 312 -6.29 -1.13 -19.36
CA ILE A 312 -5.38 -0.76 -18.26
C ILE A 312 -5.15 -1.95 -17.34
N VAL A 313 -6.21 -2.66 -16.96
CA VAL A 313 -6.13 -3.84 -16.07
C VAL A 313 -5.31 -4.96 -16.71
N GLU A 314 -5.59 -5.30 -17.97
CA GLU A 314 -4.86 -6.34 -18.72
C GLU A 314 -3.36 -6.00 -18.84
N ARG A 315 -3.02 -4.73 -19.08
CA ARG A 315 -1.63 -4.27 -19.14
C ARG A 315 -0.95 -4.29 -17.78
N ALA A 316 -1.65 -3.96 -16.70
CA ALA A 316 -1.15 -4.05 -15.34
C ALA A 316 -0.85 -5.51 -14.95
N GLU A 317 -1.77 -6.43 -15.24
CA GLU A 317 -1.57 -7.86 -15.02
C GLU A 317 -0.40 -8.43 -15.83
N ALA A 318 -0.23 -7.97 -17.08
CA ALA A 318 0.88 -8.40 -17.95
C ALA A 318 2.27 -8.02 -17.39
N VAL A 319 2.39 -6.93 -16.63
CA VAL A 319 3.63 -6.56 -15.92
C VAL A 319 3.72 -7.14 -14.51
N GLY A 320 2.71 -7.95 -14.10
CA GLY A 320 2.67 -8.65 -12.82
C GLY A 320 2.15 -7.81 -11.65
N ILE A 321 1.32 -6.80 -11.90
CA ILE A 321 0.53 -6.11 -10.88
C ILE A 321 -0.78 -6.89 -10.70
N ASP A 322 -1.13 -7.25 -9.47
CA ASP A 322 -2.38 -7.94 -9.17
C ASP A 322 -3.57 -7.00 -9.44
N ARG A 323 -4.64 -7.52 -10.04
CA ARG A 323 -5.89 -6.78 -10.33
C ARG A 323 -6.44 -6.06 -9.11
N LYS A 324 -6.32 -6.63 -7.92
CA LYS A 324 -6.75 -6.02 -6.66
C LYS A 324 -6.03 -4.71 -6.34
N ASP A 325 -4.86 -4.47 -6.93
CA ASP A 325 -4.05 -3.26 -6.76
C ASP A 325 -4.27 -2.22 -7.88
N VAL A 326 -5.23 -2.47 -8.78
CA VAL A 326 -5.65 -1.53 -9.83
C VAL A 326 -7.02 -0.97 -9.48
N TYR A 327 -7.11 0.35 -9.35
CA TYR A 327 -8.32 1.09 -9.01
C TYR A 327 -8.74 1.93 -10.22
N ILE A 328 -9.94 1.77 -10.72
CA ILE A 328 -10.37 2.46 -11.93
C ILE A 328 -11.14 3.74 -11.58
N ASP A 329 -10.69 4.86 -12.12
CA ASP A 329 -11.43 6.13 -12.14
C ASP A 329 -12.12 6.28 -13.50
N CYS A 330 -13.47 6.19 -13.47
CA CYS A 330 -14.31 6.36 -14.65
C CYS A 330 -14.46 7.83 -15.07
N LEU A 331 -13.83 8.76 -14.40
CA LEU A 331 -13.76 10.19 -14.65
C LEU A 331 -15.10 10.92 -14.54
N THR A 332 -15.15 11.83 -13.56
CA THR A 332 -16.29 12.70 -13.35
C THR A 332 -16.15 13.97 -14.18
N LEU A 333 -17.04 14.17 -15.15
CA LEU A 333 -17.18 15.44 -15.87
C LEU A 333 -18.20 16.32 -15.15
N THR A 334 -17.99 17.64 -15.21
CA THR A 334 -18.92 18.57 -14.59
C THR A 334 -20.27 18.60 -15.32
N VAL A 335 -21.38 18.49 -14.58
CA VAL A 335 -22.73 18.55 -15.15
C VAL A 335 -23.09 19.92 -15.74
N SER A 336 -22.33 20.98 -15.42
CA SER A 336 -22.48 22.27 -16.07
C SER A 336 -22.06 22.27 -17.54
N ALA A 337 -21.14 21.39 -17.93
CA ALA A 337 -20.69 21.26 -19.32
C ALA A 337 -21.44 20.16 -20.06
N GLU A 338 -21.69 19.00 -19.42
CA GLU A 338 -22.33 17.85 -20.05
C GLU A 338 -23.19 17.06 -19.06
N GLN A 339 -24.50 17.32 -19.05
CA GLN A 339 -25.44 16.70 -18.09
C GLN A 339 -25.53 15.17 -18.25
N ALA A 340 -25.43 14.65 -19.47
CA ALA A 340 -25.52 13.21 -19.74
C ALA A 340 -24.30 12.43 -19.23
N ALA A 341 -23.15 13.09 -19.09
CA ALA A 341 -21.89 12.45 -18.68
C ALA A 341 -21.96 11.81 -17.30
N CYS A 342 -22.73 12.38 -16.38
CA CYS A 342 -22.95 11.83 -15.04
C CYS A 342 -23.47 10.38 -15.08
N ARG A 343 -24.51 10.13 -15.90
CA ARG A 343 -25.09 8.78 -16.06
C ARG A 343 -24.06 7.81 -16.63
N GLN A 344 -23.29 8.24 -17.63
CA GLN A 344 -22.25 7.41 -18.26
C GLN A 344 -21.13 7.07 -17.27
N THR A 345 -20.77 8.01 -16.39
CA THR A 345 -19.79 7.75 -15.31
C THR A 345 -20.30 6.69 -14.35
N LEU A 346 -21.54 6.81 -13.87
CA LEU A 346 -22.16 5.87 -12.94
C LEU A 346 -22.30 4.47 -13.54
N GLU A 347 -22.72 4.37 -14.81
CA GLU A 347 -22.84 3.11 -15.53
C GLU A 347 -21.48 2.44 -15.76
N ALA A 348 -20.47 3.21 -16.18
CA ALA A 348 -19.10 2.70 -16.33
C ALA A 348 -18.53 2.19 -14.99
N LEU A 349 -18.76 2.92 -13.91
CA LEU A 349 -18.33 2.54 -12.55
C LEU A 349 -18.97 1.22 -12.13
N HIS A 350 -20.28 1.06 -12.35
CA HIS A 350 -21.00 -0.19 -12.06
C HIS A 350 -20.41 -1.37 -12.83
N ARG A 351 -20.15 -1.19 -14.11
CA ARG A 351 -19.57 -2.25 -14.97
C ARG A 351 -18.13 -2.62 -14.54
N VAL A 352 -17.29 -1.63 -14.24
CA VAL A 352 -15.94 -1.88 -13.73
C VAL A 352 -16.01 -2.70 -12.44
N LYS A 353 -16.92 -2.35 -11.53
CA LYS A 353 -17.11 -3.07 -10.28
C LYS A 353 -17.57 -4.50 -10.46
N THR A 354 -18.56 -4.72 -11.33
CA THR A 354 -19.26 -6.00 -11.45
C THR A 354 -18.66 -6.93 -12.51
N GLU A 355 -18.16 -6.39 -13.64
CA GLU A 355 -17.65 -7.19 -14.75
C GLU A 355 -16.12 -7.35 -14.71
N LEU A 356 -15.34 -6.29 -14.34
CA LEU A 356 -13.89 -6.41 -14.15
C LEU A 356 -13.50 -6.87 -12.76
N GLY A 357 -14.36 -6.69 -11.75
CA GLY A 357 -14.06 -7.03 -10.36
C GLY A 357 -12.95 -6.18 -9.73
N CYS A 358 -12.66 -5.01 -10.29
CA CYS A 358 -11.68 -4.05 -9.77
C CYS A 358 -12.29 -3.17 -8.68
N LYS A 359 -11.44 -2.56 -7.88
CA LYS A 359 -11.84 -1.43 -7.03
C LYS A 359 -12.02 -0.18 -7.89
N THR A 360 -12.88 0.71 -7.42
CA THR A 360 -13.24 1.94 -8.13
C THR A 360 -12.81 3.16 -7.34
N CYS A 361 -12.32 4.16 -8.05
CA CYS A 361 -11.94 5.46 -7.51
C CYS A 361 -12.68 6.56 -8.28
N LEU A 362 -12.94 7.71 -7.66
CA LEU A 362 -13.60 8.80 -8.36
C LEU A 362 -13.36 10.16 -7.69
N GLY A 363 -12.92 11.14 -8.49
CA GLY A 363 -12.90 12.54 -8.09
C GLY A 363 -14.32 13.12 -8.05
N VAL A 364 -15.00 12.97 -6.91
CA VAL A 364 -16.43 13.30 -6.75
C VAL A 364 -16.69 14.80 -6.91
N SER A 365 -15.82 15.64 -6.38
CA SER A 365 -16.00 17.09 -6.37
C SER A 365 -16.02 17.74 -7.76
N ASN A 366 -15.54 17.02 -8.78
CA ASN A 366 -15.51 17.51 -10.16
C ASN A 366 -16.91 17.68 -10.76
N ILE A 367 -17.90 16.89 -10.30
CA ILE A 367 -19.29 16.93 -10.80
C ILE A 367 -19.91 18.34 -10.72
N SER A 368 -19.58 19.09 -9.71
CA SER A 368 -20.18 20.39 -9.38
C SER A 368 -19.35 21.60 -9.81
N PHE A 369 -18.28 21.41 -10.60
CA PHE A 369 -17.41 22.52 -10.95
C PHE A 369 -18.18 23.62 -11.68
N GLY A 370 -18.05 24.88 -11.18
CA GLY A 370 -18.75 26.04 -11.73
C GLY A 370 -20.23 26.17 -11.33
N LEU A 371 -20.78 25.28 -10.49
CA LEU A 371 -22.17 25.36 -10.04
C LEU A 371 -22.30 26.02 -8.67
N PRO A 372 -23.45 26.65 -8.38
CA PRO A 372 -23.81 27.04 -7.02
C PRO A 372 -24.20 25.80 -6.20
N ASN A 373 -24.22 25.92 -4.86
CA ASN A 373 -24.60 24.85 -3.93
C ASN A 373 -23.85 23.51 -4.16
N ARG A 374 -22.54 23.61 -4.41
CA ARG A 374 -21.67 22.47 -4.72
C ARG A 374 -21.82 21.31 -3.74
N GLU A 375 -21.97 21.61 -2.45
CA GLU A 375 -22.09 20.58 -1.41
C GLU A 375 -23.28 19.66 -1.63
N LEU A 376 -24.45 20.20 -2.00
CA LEU A 376 -25.65 19.40 -2.29
C LEU A 376 -25.42 18.50 -3.50
N VAL A 377 -24.83 19.06 -4.57
CA VAL A 377 -24.55 18.29 -5.80
C VAL A 377 -23.55 17.18 -5.53
N ASN A 378 -22.45 17.49 -4.84
CA ASN A 378 -21.41 16.51 -4.48
C ASN A 378 -21.97 15.39 -3.61
N ARG A 379 -22.75 15.71 -2.58
CA ARG A 379 -23.37 14.74 -1.67
C ARG A 379 -24.31 13.79 -2.42
N THR A 380 -25.18 14.35 -3.29
CA THR A 380 -26.11 13.55 -4.08
C THR A 380 -25.35 12.62 -5.04
N PHE A 381 -24.37 13.15 -5.76
CA PHE A 381 -23.58 12.35 -6.69
C PHE A 381 -22.75 11.26 -5.97
N LEU A 382 -22.16 11.59 -4.83
CA LEU A 382 -21.43 10.61 -4.00
C LEU A 382 -22.34 9.44 -3.60
N THR A 383 -23.57 9.74 -3.13
CA THR A 383 -24.53 8.68 -2.76
C THR A 383 -24.86 7.79 -3.94
N MET A 384 -25.11 8.36 -5.12
CA MET A 384 -25.37 7.59 -6.35
C MET A 384 -24.16 6.75 -6.77
N ALA A 385 -22.95 7.30 -6.68
CA ALA A 385 -21.73 6.59 -7.03
C ALA A 385 -21.43 5.43 -6.04
N MET A 386 -21.65 5.63 -4.74
CA MET A 386 -21.52 4.58 -3.74
C MET A 386 -22.50 3.43 -3.98
N GLU A 387 -23.73 3.72 -4.38
CA GLU A 387 -24.72 2.70 -4.76
C GLU A 387 -24.26 1.87 -5.99
N GLN A 388 -23.54 2.50 -6.92
CA GLN A 388 -22.97 1.82 -8.09
C GLN A 388 -21.63 1.12 -7.78
N GLY A 389 -21.15 1.15 -6.52
CA GLY A 389 -19.98 0.39 -6.07
C GLY A 389 -18.70 1.21 -5.98
N LEU A 390 -18.77 2.52 -5.73
CA LEU A 390 -17.60 3.36 -5.49
C LEU A 390 -16.88 2.94 -4.19
N ASP A 391 -15.61 2.56 -4.30
CA ASP A 391 -14.76 2.16 -3.17
C ASP A 391 -13.94 3.35 -2.61
N LEU A 392 -13.41 4.21 -3.48
CA LEU A 392 -12.45 5.26 -3.13
C LEU A 392 -12.92 6.64 -3.62
N PRO A 393 -13.85 7.28 -2.90
CA PRO A 393 -14.22 8.67 -3.17
C PRO A 393 -13.07 9.61 -2.82
N ILE A 394 -12.62 10.42 -3.79
CA ILE A 394 -11.71 11.55 -3.58
C ILE A 394 -12.60 12.77 -3.36
N ILE A 395 -12.59 13.29 -2.15
CA ILE A 395 -13.50 14.36 -1.70
C ILE A 395 -12.81 15.35 -0.78
N ASN A 396 -13.49 16.72 -0.50
CA ASN A 396 -13.02 17.83 0.34
C ASN A 396 -13.90 17.98 1.59
#